data_d70e69c6da518132623fbd9bcfeed4f7
#
_entry.id   d70e69c6da518132623fbd9bcfeed4f7
#
_cell.length_a   1.000
_cell.length_b   1.000
_cell.length_c   1.000
_cell.angle_alpha   90.00
_cell.angle_beta   90.00
_cell.angle_gamma   90.00
#
_symmetry.space_group_name_H-M   'P 1'
#
loop_
_entity.id
_entity.type
_entity.pdbx_description
1 polymer ?
#
loop_
_entity_poly.entity_id
_entity_poly.type
_entity_poly.pdbx_seq_one_letter_code
_entity_poly.pdbx_strand_id
1 'polypeptide(L)'
;MAAPGIDGTPTADNGASLLYPFADRGQGGRPGDGETMEMLPGVLWLRMPVPIPGLDYINLYLIEDGDGWTLIDTGFKSSKLQTVWEEVFARHLNGKPITRILCTHFHPDHLGLAGWLQERWKAPLWMTLGEWSFGRMLELEAIP
;
A
#
# COMPACT_ATOMS: atom_id res chain seq x y z
N MET A 1 11.90 -26.69 14.00
CA MET A 1 11.90 -25.45 13.17
C MET A 1 12.75 -25.72 11.95
N ALA A 2 12.14 -25.84 10.77
CA ALA A 2 12.89 -25.97 9.54
C ALA A 2 13.50 -24.58 9.21
N ALA A 3 14.80 -24.55 8.91
CA ALA A 3 15.47 -23.32 8.48
C ALA A 3 14.87 -22.86 7.15
N PRO A 4 14.73 -21.55 6.92
CA PRO A 4 14.33 -21.03 5.61
C PRO A 4 15.34 -21.48 4.56
N GLY A 5 14.84 -21.90 3.41
CA GLY A 5 15.71 -22.19 2.27
C GLY A 5 16.56 -20.96 1.92
N ILE A 6 17.77 -21.19 1.40
CA ILE A 6 18.73 -20.14 1.02
C ILE A 6 18.20 -19.18 -0.07
N ASP A 7 17.04 -19.49 -0.66
CA ASP A 7 16.31 -18.69 -1.65
C ASP A 7 15.26 -17.74 -1.03
N GLY A 8 15.11 -17.75 0.31
CA GLY A 8 14.15 -16.91 1.02
C GLY A 8 12.70 -17.38 0.91
N THR A 9 12.42 -18.55 0.35
CA THR A 9 11.09 -19.14 0.32
C THR A 9 10.74 -19.75 1.69
N PRO A 10 9.66 -19.32 2.36
CA PRO A 10 9.22 -19.98 3.58
C PRO A 10 8.71 -21.40 3.26
N THR A 11 9.19 -22.39 4.01
CA THR A 11 8.66 -23.76 3.93
C THR A 11 7.53 -23.94 4.94
N ALA A 12 6.40 -24.49 4.50
CA ALA A 12 5.36 -24.90 5.40
C ALA A 12 5.80 -26.14 6.20
N ASP A 13 5.31 -26.31 7.42
CA ASP A 13 5.63 -27.44 8.32
C ASP A 13 5.35 -28.83 7.73
N ASN A 14 4.60 -28.90 6.64
CA ASN A 14 4.28 -30.11 5.89
C ASN A 14 5.27 -30.41 4.75
N GLY A 15 6.39 -29.68 4.65
CA GLY A 15 7.39 -29.83 3.59
C GLY A 15 6.96 -29.31 2.22
N ALA A 16 5.78 -28.70 2.09
CA ALA A 16 5.39 -27.99 0.89
C ALA A 16 6.11 -26.64 0.83
N SER A 17 6.84 -26.39 -0.26
CA SER A 17 7.40 -25.07 -0.54
C SER A 17 6.26 -24.09 -0.81
N LEU A 18 6.15 -23.06 0.03
CA LEU A 18 5.30 -21.92 -0.31
C LEU A 18 6.01 -21.14 -1.43
N LEU A 19 5.55 -21.33 -2.65
CA LEU A 19 6.01 -20.54 -3.77
C LEU A 19 5.65 -19.08 -3.53
N TYR A 20 6.67 -18.27 -3.37
CA TYR A 20 6.52 -16.82 -3.46
C TYR A 20 6.40 -16.48 -4.96
N PRO A 21 5.21 -16.14 -5.48
CA PRO A 21 4.93 -16.16 -6.91
C PRO A 21 5.75 -15.15 -7.73
N PHE A 22 6.54 -14.32 -7.08
CA PHE A 22 7.32 -13.24 -7.72
C PHE A 22 8.81 -13.28 -7.36
N ALA A 23 9.29 -14.36 -6.75
CA ALA A 23 10.68 -14.49 -6.32
C ALA A 23 11.70 -14.36 -7.48
N ASP A 24 11.28 -14.68 -8.68
CA ASP A 24 12.08 -14.65 -9.92
C ASP A 24 12.13 -13.26 -10.62
N ARG A 25 11.33 -12.29 -10.14
CA ARG A 25 11.19 -10.98 -10.82
C ARG A 25 12.24 -9.92 -10.40
N GLY A 26 13.40 -10.32 -9.89
CA GLY A 26 14.45 -9.41 -9.42
C GLY A 26 14.09 -8.71 -8.09
N GLN A 27 15.03 -7.97 -7.49
CA GLN A 27 14.87 -7.29 -6.19
C GLN A 27 14.23 -8.17 -5.08
N GLY A 28 14.44 -9.50 -5.15
CA GLY A 28 13.77 -10.47 -4.26
C GLY A 28 12.26 -10.58 -4.48
N GLY A 29 11.77 -10.27 -5.71
CA GLY A 29 10.35 -10.36 -6.06
C GLY A 29 9.48 -9.26 -5.44
N ARG A 30 10.04 -8.10 -5.12
CA ARG A 30 9.34 -6.99 -4.46
C ARG A 30 9.56 -5.68 -5.18
N PRO A 31 8.57 -4.78 -5.29
CA PRO A 31 8.78 -3.45 -5.84
C PRO A 31 9.67 -2.61 -4.92
N GLY A 32 10.53 -1.77 -5.51
CA GLY A 32 11.27 -0.73 -4.80
C GLY A 32 10.39 0.45 -4.41
N ASP A 33 10.99 1.44 -3.72
CA ASP A 33 10.28 2.67 -3.34
C ASP A 33 9.80 3.41 -4.60
N GLY A 34 8.52 3.75 -4.66
CA GLY A 34 7.92 4.42 -5.81
C GLY A 34 7.79 3.57 -7.08
N GLU A 35 8.11 2.28 -7.01
CA GLU A 35 7.90 1.31 -8.09
C GLU A 35 6.65 0.48 -7.84
N THR A 36 6.06 -0.04 -8.92
CA THR A 36 4.93 -0.97 -8.86
C THR A 36 5.29 -2.30 -9.48
N MET A 37 4.60 -3.34 -9.05
CA MET A 37 4.67 -4.67 -9.65
C MET A 37 3.26 -5.14 -9.98
N GLU A 38 3.01 -5.45 -11.24
CA GLU A 38 1.72 -6.02 -11.65
C GLU A 38 1.60 -7.46 -11.14
N MET A 39 0.62 -7.69 -10.28
CA MET A 39 0.33 -8.98 -9.66
C MET A 39 -0.57 -9.84 -10.54
N LEU A 40 -1.61 -9.21 -11.04
CA LEU A 40 -2.60 -9.71 -11.98
C LEU A 40 -2.91 -8.56 -12.95
N PRO A 41 -3.47 -8.83 -14.15
CA PRO A 41 -3.90 -7.77 -15.05
C PRO A 41 -4.76 -6.73 -14.33
N GLY A 42 -4.30 -5.47 -14.33
CA GLY A 42 -4.99 -4.36 -13.66
C GLY A 42 -4.84 -4.32 -12.14
N VAL A 43 -3.96 -5.13 -11.53
CA VAL A 43 -3.67 -5.08 -10.09
C VAL A 43 -2.19 -4.80 -9.87
N LEU A 44 -1.85 -3.60 -9.44
CA LEU A 44 -0.50 -3.20 -9.12
C LEU A 44 -0.26 -3.25 -7.62
N TRP A 45 0.82 -3.90 -7.22
CA TRP A 45 1.35 -3.88 -5.87
C TRP A 45 2.45 -2.85 -5.77
N LEU A 46 2.46 -2.06 -4.70
CA LEU A 46 3.54 -1.16 -4.33
C LEU A 46 3.84 -1.29 -2.85
N ARG A 47 5.05 -0.88 -2.47
CA ARG A 47 5.48 -0.83 -1.08
C ARG A 47 5.77 0.61 -0.70
N MET A 48 5.26 1.03 0.47
CA MET A 48 5.55 2.34 1.03
C MET A 48 6.42 2.18 2.27
N PRO A 49 7.54 2.90 2.38
CA PRO A 49 8.34 2.89 3.60
C PRO A 49 7.57 3.50 4.78
N VAL A 50 7.74 2.92 5.96
CA VAL A 50 7.12 3.39 7.20
C VAL A 50 8.21 3.80 8.19
N PRO A 51 8.15 4.99 8.79
CA PRO A 51 9.16 5.47 9.72
C PRO A 51 8.94 4.91 11.14
N ILE A 52 8.63 3.62 11.25
CA ILE A 52 8.38 2.93 12.53
C ILE A 52 9.41 1.81 12.68
N PRO A 53 10.25 1.82 13.72
CA PRO A 53 11.22 0.75 13.96
C PRO A 53 10.57 -0.63 13.99
N GLY A 54 11.08 -1.57 13.20
CA GLY A 54 10.57 -2.93 13.08
C GLY A 54 9.40 -3.10 12.10
N LEU A 55 8.91 -2.01 11.49
CA LEU A 55 7.94 -2.02 10.41
C LEU A 55 8.49 -1.18 9.26
N ASP A 56 9.29 -1.78 8.40
CA ASP A 56 10.02 -1.05 7.36
C ASP A 56 9.11 -0.58 6.22
N TYR A 57 8.09 -1.39 5.88
CA TYR A 57 7.21 -1.15 4.74
C TYR A 57 5.80 -1.67 5.00
N ILE A 58 4.83 -1.00 4.38
CA ILE A 58 3.48 -1.54 4.18
C ILE A 58 3.24 -1.85 2.71
N ASN A 59 2.30 -2.74 2.45
CA ASN A 59 1.86 -3.10 1.12
C ASN A 59 0.60 -2.32 0.77
N LEU A 60 0.61 -1.70 -0.39
CA LEU A 60 -0.51 -0.95 -0.95
C LEU A 60 -0.84 -1.51 -2.33
N TYR A 61 -2.06 -1.28 -2.79
CA TYR A 61 -2.49 -1.78 -4.09
C TYR A 61 -3.22 -0.70 -4.87
N LEU A 62 -3.03 -0.73 -6.19
CA LEU A 62 -3.83 0.01 -7.16
C LEU A 62 -4.58 -1.03 -7.99
N ILE A 63 -5.90 -0.91 -8.03
CA ILE A 63 -6.78 -1.81 -8.78
C ILE A 63 -7.44 -1.00 -9.88
N GLU A 64 -7.26 -1.43 -11.13
CA GLU A 64 -7.90 -0.78 -12.27
C GLU A 64 -9.43 -0.86 -12.14
N ASP A 65 -10.10 0.27 -12.24
CA ASP A 65 -11.54 0.41 -12.00
C ASP A 65 -12.15 1.34 -13.07
N GLY A 66 -12.50 0.76 -14.20
CA GLY A 66 -13.01 1.51 -15.34
C GLY A 66 -11.99 2.49 -15.90
N ASP A 67 -12.31 3.77 -15.89
CA ASP A 67 -11.44 4.82 -16.44
C ASP A 67 -10.40 5.34 -15.43
N GLY A 68 -10.23 4.67 -14.29
CA GLY A 68 -9.30 5.07 -13.24
C GLY A 68 -8.78 3.92 -12.40
N TRP A 69 -8.34 4.26 -11.18
CA TRP A 69 -7.78 3.33 -10.21
C TRP A 69 -8.48 3.44 -8.86
N THR A 70 -8.81 2.32 -8.26
CA THR A 70 -9.12 2.23 -6.82
C THR A 70 -7.82 2.01 -6.07
N LEU A 71 -7.50 2.91 -5.14
CA LEU A 71 -6.34 2.80 -4.26
C LEU A 71 -6.74 2.07 -2.97
N ILE A 72 -5.96 1.08 -2.56
CA ILE A 72 -6.10 0.36 -1.28
C ILE A 72 -5.00 0.81 -0.34
N ASP A 73 -5.38 1.45 0.76
CA ASP A 73 -4.52 2.10 1.76
C ASP A 73 -3.67 3.25 1.20
N THR A 74 -3.11 4.10 2.07
CA THR A 74 -2.59 5.39 1.62
C THR A 74 -1.16 5.69 2.03
N GLY A 75 -0.65 5.02 3.05
CA GLY A 75 0.67 5.31 3.59
C GLY A 75 0.67 6.26 4.78
N PHE A 76 1.80 6.33 5.46
CA PHE A 76 2.03 7.19 6.62
C PHE A 76 2.08 8.67 6.20
N LYS A 77 1.52 9.57 7.02
CA LYS A 77 1.48 11.00 6.75
C LYS A 77 2.88 11.62 6.81
N SER A 78 3.47 11.89 5.65
CA SER A 78 4.71 12.65 5.54
C SER A 78 4.86 13.28 4.15
N SER A 79 5.59 14.40 4.08
CA SER A 79 5.91 15.06 2.80
C SER A 79 6.75 14.19 1.89
N LYS A 80 7.64 13.38 2.47
CA LYS A 80 8.46 12.41 1.70
C LYS A 80 7.56 11.42 0.96
N LEU A 81 6.55 10.86 1.62
CA LEU A 81 5.65 9.90 1.00
C LEU A 81 4.68 10.54 0.00
N GLN A 82 4.32 11.81 0.19
CA GLN A 82 3.62 12.56 -0.85
C GLN A 82 4.44 12.65 -2.14
N THR A 83 5.75 12.89 -2.02
CA THR A 83 6.65 12.89 -3.18
C THR A 83 6.70 11.52 -3.86
N VAL A 84 6.82 10.43 -3.09
CA VAL A 84 6.77 9.07 -3.64
C VAL A 84 5.45 8.82 -4.38
N TRP A 85 4.33 9.26 -3.83
CA TRP A 85 3.03 9.16 -4.50
C TRP A 85 2.98 9.93 -5.82
N GLU A 86 3.50 11.17 -5.88
CA GLU A 86 3.52 11.93 -7.13
C GLU A 86 4.38 11.22 -8.20
N GLU A 87 5.46 10.55 -7.80
CA GLU A 87 6.24 9.71 -8.71
C GLU A 87 5.47 8.48 -9.20
N VAL A 88 4.74 7.80 -8.31
CA VAL A 88 3.85 6.68 -8.69
C VAL A 88 2.78 7.15 -9.67
N PHE A 89 2.14 8.29 -9.42
CA PHE A 89 1.10 8.84 -10.29
C PHE A 89 1.65 9.17 -11.68
N ALA A 90 2.82 9.77 -11.74
CA ALA A 90 3.43 10.14 -13.03
C ALA A 90 3.85 8.93 -13.86
N ARG A 91 4.30 7.85 -13.20
CA ARG A 91 4.92 6.72 -13.91
C ARG A 91 3.98 5.53 -14.14
N HIS A 92 3.02 5.31 -13.25
CA HIS A 92 2.31 4.02 -13.22
C HIS A 92 0.79 4.12 -13.45
N LEU A 93 0.18 5.31 -13.36
CA LEU A 93 -1.27 5.44 -13.58
C LEU A 93 -1.68 5.56 -15.05
N ASN A 94 -0.72 5.67 -15.97
CA ASN A 94 -1.00 5.82 -17.41
C ASN A 94 -1.97 7.00 -17.74
N GLY A 95 -1.87 8.08 -16.97
CA GLY A 95 -2.76 9.24 -17.11
C GLY A 95 -4.16 9.08 -16.54
N LYS A 96 -4.50 7.90 -15.98
CA LYS A 96 -5.80 7.64 -15.35
C LYS A 96 -5.84 8.20 -13.92
N PRO A 97 -6.99 8.74 -13.45
CA PRO A 97 -7.11 9.26 -12.08
C PRO A 97 -7.28 8.16 -11.03
N ILE A 98 -7.04 8.50 -9.77
CA ILE A 98 -7.60 7.75 -8.63
C ILE A 98 -9.08 8.11 -8.51
N THR A 99 -9.96 7.14 -8.65
CA THR A 99 -11.41 7.32 -8.60
C THR A 99 -12.01 6.97 -7.24
N ARG A 100 -11.27 6.20 -6.43
CA ARG A 100 -11.70 5.74 -5.11
C ARG A 100 -10.49 5.45 -4.23
N ILE A 101 -10.62 5.73 -2.94
CA ILE A 101 -9.66 5.38 -1.91
C ILE A 101 -10.38 4.44 -0.94
N LEU A 102 -9.84 3.23 -0.73
CA LEU A 102 -10.34 2.28 0.25
C LEU A 102 -9.28 2.11 1.33
N CYS A 103 -9.59 2.45 2.58
CA CYS A 103 -8.72 2.16 3.70
C CYS A 103 -9.19 0.92 4.45
N THR A 104 -8.27 -0.02 4.65
CA THR A 104 -8.56 -1.29 5.33
C THR A 104 -8.83 -1.07 6.81
N HIS A 105 -8.06 -0.17 7.46
CA HIS A 105 -8.21 0.14 8.88
C HIS A 105 -7.58 1.50 9.23
N PHE A 106 -7.75 1.93 10.49
CA PHE A 106 -7.46 3.29 10.97
C PHE A 106 -5.97 3.58 11.25
N HIS A 107 -5.08 2.59 11.24
CA HIS A 107 -3.68 2.81 11.60
C HIS A 107 -3.03 3.90 10.71
N PRO A 108 -2.13 4.72 11.27
CA PRO A 108 -1.61 5.90 10.57
C PRO A 108 -0.77 5.58 9.33
N ASP A 109 -0.21 4.38 9.23
CA ASP A 109 0.50 3.90 8.05
C ASP A 109 -0.45 3.45 6.92
N HIS A 110 -1.74 3.28 7.20
CA HIS A 110 -2.78 2.95 6.23
C HIS A 110 -3.69 4.16 5.89
N LEU A 111 -4.11 4.93 6.89
CA LEU A 111 -5.04 6.05 6.72
C LEU A 111 -4.35 7.42 6.57
N GLY A 112 -3.05 7.51 6.88
CA GLY A 112 -2.36 8.77 7.14
C GLY A 112 -2.38 9.79 5.99
N LEU A 113 -2.34 9.35 4.74
CA LEU A 113 -2.40 10.23 3.57
C LEU A 113 -3.79 10.32 2.92
N ALA A 114 -4.82 9.67 3.49
CA ALA A 114 -6.15 9.64 2.88
C ALA A 114 -6.72 11.04 2.60
N GLY A 115 -6.62 11.97 3.56
CA GLY A 115 -7.10 13.33 3.38
C GLY A 115 -6.38 14.08 2.25
N TRP A 116 -5.06 13.97 2.18
CA TRP A 116 -4.28 14.57 1.09
C TRP A 116 -4.66 13.97 -0.27
N LEU A 117 -4.83 12.65 -0.37
CA LEU A 117 -5.23 11.96 -1.59
C LEU A 117 -6.65 12.32 -2.02
N GLN A 118 -7.61 12.44 -1.06
CA GLN A 118 -8.95 12.92 -1.34
C GLN A 118 -8.94 14.34 -1.93
N GLU A 119 -8.13 15.22 -1.36
CA GLU A 119 -8.01 16.59 -1.86
C GLU A 119 -7.37 16.62 -3.25
N ARG A 120 -6.33 15.84 -3.47
CA ARG A 120 -5.57 15.74 -4.73
C ARG A 120 -6.42 15.23 -5.89
N TRP A 121 -7.23 14.18 -5.65
CA TRP A 121 -7.97 13.47 -6.68
C TRP A 121 -9.48 13.71 -6.68
N LYS A 122 -10.01 14.37 -5.65
CA LYS A 122 -11.46 14.49 -5.39
C LYS A 122 -12.16 13.14 -5.29
N ALA A 123 -11.42 12.11 -4.90
CA ALA A 123 -11.88 10.74 -4.78
C ALA A 123 -12.55 10.48 -3.41
N PRO A 124 -13.66 9.73 -3.34
CA PRO A 124 -14.29 9.37 -2.08
C PRO A 124 -13.41 8.39 -1.29
N LEU A 125 -13.39 8.55 0.03
CA LEU A 125 -12.81 7.60 0.96
C LEU A 125 -13.86 6.56 1.37
N TRP A 126 -13.51 5.29 1.25
CA TRP A 126 -14.31 4.15 1.66
C TRP A 126 -13.59 3.41 2.78
N MET A 127 -14.27 3.20 3.89
CA MET A 127 -13.83 2.37 5.00
C MET A 127 -15.02 2.03 5.89
N THR A 128 -14.85 1.10 6.82
CA THR A 128 -15.93 0.77 7.73
C THR A 128 -16.18 1.92 8.71
N LEU A 129 -17.42 2.04 9.20
CA LEU A 129 -17.79 3.08 10.17
C LEU A 129 -16.95 2.98 11.46
N GLY A 130 -16.66 1.76 11.91
CA GLY A 130 -15.81 1.53 13.09
C GLY A 130 -14.41 2.10 12.90
N GLU A 131 -13.75 1.75 11.81
CA GLU A 131 -12.40 2.21 11.48
C GLU A 131 -12.35 3.74 11.30
N TRP A 132 -13.34 4.31 10.61
CA TRP A 132 -13.44 5.75 10.44
C TRP A 132 -13.60 6.46 11.79
N SER A 133 -14.46 5.95 12.67
CA SER A 133 -14.71 6.56 13.99
C SER A 133 -13.45 6.52 14.87
N PHE A 134 -12.72 5.40 14.90
CA PHE A 134 -11.46 5.29 15.63
C PHE A 134 -10.40 6.23 15.07
N GLY A 135 -10.22 6.27 13.74
CA GLY A 135 -9.27 7.19 13.10
C GLY A 135 -9.55 8.65 13.43
N ARG A 136 -10.82 9.07 13.40
CA ARG A 136 -11.22 10.44 13.76
C ARG A 136 -11.01 10.75 15.25
N MET A 137 -11.29 9.80 16.12
CA MET A 137 -11.10 9.97 17.55
C MET A 137 -9.61 10.19 17.90
N LEU A 138 -8.71 9.38 17.33
CA LEU A 138 -7.27 9.52 17.55
C LEU A 138 -6.72 10.84 16.96
N GLU A 139 -7.25 11.31 15.85
CA GLU A 139 -6.85 12.58 15.25
C GLU A 139 -7.27 13.77 16.14
N LEU A 140 -8.43 13.70 16.79
CA LEU A 140 -8.91 14.72 17.72
C LEU A 140 -8.11 14.73 19.04
N GLU A 141 -7.67 13.58 19.53
CA GLU A 141 -6.82 13.49 20.72
C GLU A 141 -5.40 14.03 20.48
N ALA A 142 -4.95 14.05 19.23
CA ALA A 142 -3.63 14.57 18.84
C ALA A 142 -3.60 16.12 18.70
N ILE A 143 -4.73 16.81 18.87
CA ILE A 143 -4.79 18.27 18.84
C ILE A 143 -4.47 18.77 20.24
N PRO A 144 -3.35 19.49 20.46
CA PRO A 144 -2.97 20.03 21.76
C PRO A 144 -3.91 21.15 22.22
#